data_3cfdb83c4978ac1db119c825012b02a7
#
_entry.id   3cfdb83c4978ac1db119c825012b02a7
#
_cell.length_a   1.000
_cell.length_b   1.000
_cell.length_c   1.000
_cell.angle_alpha   90.00
_cell.angle_beta   90.00
_cell.angle_gamma   90.00
#
_symmetry.space_group_name_H-M   'P 1'
#
loop_
_entity.id
_entity.type
_entity.pdbx_description
1 polymer ?
#
loop_
_entity_poly.entity_id
_entity_poly.type
_entity_poly.pdbx_seq_one_letter_code
_entity_poly.pdbx_strand_id
1 'polypeptide(L)'
;LVSVGFGYFFSLHKEMVISLLPKSVTTAISVDLSHTMGGVNAVTLAIVVSTGIFGSLIATHIFRLFKIESPVARGVALGSTSHAIGTAKAIEIGEIEGIISGLAICVNGILTVLLLPLFFQPFAGLF
;
A
#
# COMPACT_ATOMS: atom_id res chain seq x y z
N LEU A 1 -7.21 3.08 -8.42
CA LEU A 1 -8.61 3.08 -8.89
C LEU A 1 -9.61 2.94 -7.73
N VAL A 2 -9.47 1.96 -6.84
CA VAL A 2 -10.37 1.79 -5.67
C VAL A 2 -10.42 3.04 -4.79
N SER A 3 -9.27 3.65 -4.47
CA SER A 3 -9.21 4.87 -3.67
C SER A 3 -9.88 6.07 -4.35
N VAL A 4 -9.78 6.17 -5.67
CA VAL A 4 -10.46 7.22 -6.47
C VAL A 4 -11.97 7.01 -6.45
N GLY A 5 -12.42 5.77 -6.70
CA GLY A 5 -13.85 5.42 -6.63
C GLY A 5 -14.46 5.66 -5.25
N PHE A 6 -13.74 5.32 -4.19
CA PHE A 6 -14.15 5.58 -2.81
C PHE A 6 -14.23 7.09 -2.53
N GLY A 7 -13.24 7.86 -2.97
CA GLY A 7 -13.23 9.32 -2.83
C GLY A 7 -14.41 9.99 -3.53
N TYR A 8 -14.75 9.53 -4.74
CA TYR A 8 -15.91 10.02 -5.48
C TYR A 8 -17.23 9.68 -4.76
N PHE A 9 -17.39 8.44 -4.31
CA PHE A 9 -18.60 7.98 -3.61
C PHE A 9 -18.86 8.73 -2.30
N PHE A 10 -17.81 9.07 -1.56
CA PHE A 10 -17.91 9.81 -0.29
C PHE A 10 -17.73 11.32 -0.43
N SER A 11 -17.67 11.85 -1.66
CA SER A 11 -17.47 13.29 -1.93
C SER A 11 -16.26 13.87 -1.16
N LEU A 12 -15.17 13.11 -1.11
CA LEU A 12 -13.95 13.56 -0.41
C LEU A 12 -13.24 14.65 -1.21
N HIS A 13 -12.68 15.63 -0.51
CA HIS A 13 -11.84 16.65 -1.15
C HIS A 13 -10.64 16.00 -1.85
N LYS A 14 -10.23 16.59 -2.97
CA LYS A 14 -9.11 16.12 -3.81
C LYS A 14 -7.86 15.77 -3.01
N GLU A 15 -7.47 16.63 -2.07
CA GLU A 15 -6.29 16.43 -1.21
C GLU A 15 -6.38 15.14 -0.38
N MET A 16 -7.57 14.81 0.10
CA MET A 16 -7.82 13.58 0.87
C MET A 16 -7.68 12.35 -0.04
N VAL A 17 -8.25 12.40 -1.25
CA VAL A 17 -8.12 11.31 -2.23
C VAL A 17 -6.67 11.07 -2.58
N ILE A 18 -5.91 12.14 -2.87
CA ILE A 18 -4.48 12.07 -3.17
C ILE A 18 -3.72 11.41 -2.02
N SER A 19 -4.04 11.78 -0.77
CA SER A 19 -3.40 11.23 0.43
C SER A 19 -3.60 9.72 0.59
N LEU A 20 -4.70 9.17 0.06
CA LEU A 20 -5.02 7.75 0.11
C LEU A 20 -4.37 6.92 -1.00
N LEU A 21 -3.91 7.55 -2.09
CA LEU A 21 -3.41 6.83 -3.26
C LEU A 21 -2.16 5.98 -2.97
N PRO A 22 -1.10 6.54 -2.34
CA PRO A 22 0.14 5.80 -2.12
C PRO A 22 0.13 4.93 -0.85
N LYS A 23 -1.03 4.53 -0.34
CA LYS A 23 -1.19 3.82 0.95
C LYS A 23 -0.46 2.48 1.08
N SER A 24 -0.07 1.86 -0.02
CA SER A 24 0.47 0.49 -0.06
C SER A 24 1.98 0.43 -0.31
N VAL A 25 2.68 1.56 -0.29
CA VAL A 25 4.14 1.60 -0.38
C VAL A 25 4.74 2.07 0.95
N THR A 26 6.07 2.09 1.03
CA THR A 26 6.76 2.49 2.27
C THR A 26 6.37 3.92 2.67
N THR A 27 6.36 4.20 3.97
CA THR A 27 5.98 5.49 4.52
C THR A 27 6.72 6.66 3.88
N ALA A 28 8.04 6.53 3.69
CA ALA A 28 8.85 7.58 3.06
C ALA A 28 8.38 7.90 1.65
N ILE A 29 8.21 6.89 0.79
CA ILE A 29 7.74 7.05 -0.58
C ILE A 29 6.31 7.59 -0.60
N SER A 30 5.43 7.09 0.28
CA SER A 30 4.04 7.52 0.34
C SER A 30 3.90 8.99 0.69
N VAL A 31 4.61 9.45 1.71
CA VAL A 31 4.55 10.85 2.18
C VAL A 31 5.11 11.80 1.13
N ASP A 32 6.26 11.46 0.54
CA ASP A 32 6.89 12.29 -0.49
C ASP A 32 6.02 12.39 -1.75
N LEU A 33 5.51 11.26 -2.21
CA LEU A 33 4.64 11.21 -3.38
C LEU A 33 3.30 11.95 -3.15
N SER A 34 2.69 11.76 -1.97
CA SER A 34 1.48 12.49 -1.57
C SER A 34 1.72 13.99 -1.53
N HIS A 35 2.81 14.43 -0.93
CA HIS A 35 3.20 15.85 -0.87
C HIS A 35 3.38 16.45 -2.27
N THR A 36 4.11 15.76 -3.12
CA THR A 36 4.37 16.21 -4.52
C THR A 36 3.07 16.34 -5.32
N MET A 37 2.09 15.50 -5.06
CA MET A 37 0.78 15.51 -5.73
C MET A 37 -0.24 16.46 -5.08
N GLY A 38 0.08 17.10 -3.96
CA GLY A 38 -0.80 18.04 -3.23
C GLY A 38 -1.71 17.36 -2.20
N GLY A 39 -1.32 16.22 -1.67
CA GLY A 39 -2.02 15.55 -0.57
C GLY A 39 -1.58 16.04 0.82
N VAL A 40 -2.26 15.57 1.85
CA VAL A 40 -2.01 15.91 3.26
C VAL A 40 -1.13 14.83 3.90
N ASN A 41 0.12 15.16 4.21
CA ASN A 41 1.12 14.22 4.72
C ASN A 41 0.67 13.48 5.99
N ALA A 42 0.01 14.17 6.93
CA ALA A 42 -0.48 13.57 8.16
C ALA A 42 -1.53 12.46 7.90
N VAL A 43 -2.40 12.68 6.93
CA VAL A 43 -3.42 11.71 6.50
C VAL A 43 -2.74 10.52 5.84
N THR A 44 -1.80 10.76 4.93
CA THR A 44 -1.04 9.70 4.26
C THR A 44 -0.29 8.84 5.28
N LEU A 45 0.41 9.46 6.22
CA LEU A 45 1.14 8.75 7.28
C LEU A 45 0.21 7.86 8.10
N ALA A 46 -0.92 8.41 8.58
CA ALA A 46 -1.88 7.68 9.38
C ALA A 46 -2.44 6.45 8.63
N ILE A 47 -2.79 6.60 7.37
CA ILE A 47 -3.35 5.52 6.53
C ILE A 47 -2.30 4.46 6.22
N VAL A 48 -1.08 4.85 5.88
CA VAL A 48 0.01 3.91 5.59
C VAL A 48 0.31 3.04 6.81
N VAL A 49 0.50 3.66 7.97
CA VAL A 49 0.78 2.93 9.22
C VAL A 49 -0.38 2.00 9.58
N SER A 50 -1.62 2.50 9.53
CA SER A 50 -2.82 1.70 9.81
C SER A 50 -2.93 0.51 8.85
N THR A 51 -2.73 0.72 7.55
CA THR A 51 -2.78 -0.35 6.54
C THR A 51 -1.73 -1.42 6.81
N GLY A 52 -0.51 -1.02 7.17
CA GLY A 52 0.57 -1.95 7.52
C GLY A 52 0.24 -2.80 8.75
N ILE A 53 -0.24 -2.16 9.82
CA ILE A 53 -0.60 -2.85 11.06
C ILE A 53 -1.77 -3.81 10.82
N PHE A 54 -2.87 -3.35 10.25
CA PHE A 54 -4.03 -4.21 9.98
C PHE A 54 -3.67 -5.38 9.07
N GLY A 55 -2.95 -5.10 7.97
CA GLY A 55 -2.54 -6.15 7.04
C GLY A 55 -1.66 -7.22 7.70
N SER A 56 -0.69 -6.82 8.53
CA SER A 56 0.16 -7.77 9.25
C SER A 56 -0.59 -8.61 10.28
N LEU A 57 -1.56 -8.02 10.97
CA LEU A 57 -2.37 -8.73 11.98
C LEU A 57 -3.30 -9.76 11.36
N ILE A 58 -3.98 -9.41 10.26
CA ILE A 58 -4.98 -10.29 9.65
C ILE A 58 -4.37 -11.30 8.66
N ALA A 59 -3.15 -11.06 8.17
CA ALA A 59 -2.53 -11.86 7.11
C ALA A 59 -2.55 -13.37 7.40
N THR A 60 -2.10 -13.77 8.59
CA THR A 60 -2.03 -15.20 8.97
C THR A 60 -3.41 -15.85 8.99
N HIS A 61 -4.45 -15.12 9.41
CA HIS A 61 -5.83 -15.61 9.40
C HIS A 61 -6.35 -15.76 7.98
N ILE A 62 -6.07 -14.78 7.10
CA ILE A 62 -6.43 -14.82 5.69
C ILE A 62 -5.74 -15.98 4.99
N PHE A 63 -4.44 -16.19 5.22
CA PHE A 63 -3.69 -17.29 4.61
C PHE A 63 -4.26 -18.66 5.00
N ARG A 64 -4.67 -18.84 6.26
CA ARG A 64 -5.33 -20.06 6.71
C ARG A 64 -6.73 -20.24 6.11
N LEU A 65 -7.53 -19.16 6.10
CA LEU A 65 -8.91 -19.20 5.60
C LEU A 65 -8.96 -19.56 4.10
N PHE A 66 -8.08 -18.97 3.31
CA PHE A 66 -8.00 -19.21 1.87
C PHE A 66 -7.02 -20.31 1.47
N LYS A 67 -6.44 -21.03 2.46
CA LYS A 67 -5.47 -22.12 2.24
C LYS A 67 -4.30 -21.70 1.34
N ILE A 68 -3.78 -20.50 1.56
CA ILE A 68 -2.61 -19.99 0.81
C ILE A 68 -1.37 -20.62 1.46
N GLU A 69 -0.81 -21.64 0.82
CA GLU A 69 0.33 -22.41 1.34
C GLU A 69 1.67 -21.96 0.73
N SER A 70 1.64 -21.38 -0.47
CA SER A 70 2.84 -20.92 -1.16
C SER A 70 3.57 -19.81 -0.40
N PRO A 71 4.84 -20.00 0.01
CA PRO A 71 5.65 -18.97 0.67
C PRO A 71 5.82 -17.72 -0.21
N VAL A 72 5.98 -17.92 -1.52
CA VAL A 72 6.10 -16.82 -2.48
C VAL A 72 4.83 -15.96 -2.50
N ALA A 73 3.65 -16.59 -2.55
CA ALA A 73 2.37 -15.87 -2.55
C ALA A 73 2.17 -15.07 -1.26
N ARG A 74 2.52 -15.64 -0.09
CA ARG A 74 2.46 -14.96 1.21
C ARG A 74 3.41 -13.76 1.25
N GLY A 75 4.65 -13.95 0.79
CA GLY A 75 5.65 -12.88 0.74
C GLY A 75 5.21 -11.72 -0.16
N VAL A 76 4.78 -12.01 -1.39
CA VAL A 76 4.26 -10.98 -2.32
C VAL A 76 3.07 -10.25 -1.71
N ALA A 77 2.11 -10.96 -1.14
CA ALA A 77 0.94 -10.36 -0.52
C ALA A 77 1.32 -9.38 0.60
N LEU A 78 2.17 -9.79 1.55
CA LEU A 78 2.58 -8.95 2.67
C LEU A 78 3.42 -7.75 2.23
N GLY A 79 4.38 -7.93 1.33
CA GLY A 79 5.22 -6.85 0.84
C GLY A 79 4.47 -5.81 0.01
N SER A 80 3.51 -6.25 -0.82
CA SER A 80 2.75 -5.34 -1.68
C SER A 80 1.57 -4.64 -1.00
N THR A 81 1.02 -5.20 0.09
CA THR A 81 -0.13 -4.60 0.78
C THR A 81 0.23 -3.89 2.07
N SER A 82 1.22 -4.42 2.82
CA SER A 82 1.53 -3.99 4.18
C SER A 82 2.97 -3.47 4.33
N HIS A 83 3.65 -3.26 3.21
CA HIS A 83 4.99 -2.66 3.10
C HIS A 83 5.99 -3.16 4.17
N ALA A 84 6.75 -2.28 4.83
CA ALA A 84 7.78 -2.67 5.80
C ALA A 84 7.21 -3.44 7.00
N ILE A 85 6.04 -3.06 7.51
CA ILE A 85 5.38 -3.76 8.63
C ILE A 85 4.97 -5.17 8.21
N GLY A 86 4.43 -5.31 7.00
CA GLY A 86 4.10 -6.63 6.42
C GLY A 86 5.34 -7.48 6.17
N THR A 87 6.46 -6.87 5.77
CA THR A 87 7.73 -7.60 5.59
C THR A 87 8.29 -8.11 6.91
N ALA A 88 8.22 -7.32 7.98
CA ALA A 88 8.57 -7.80 9.31
C ALA A 88 7.73 -9.04 9.68
N LYS A 89 6.42 -9.01 9.40
CA LYS A 89 5.56 -10.19 9.59
C LYS A 89 5.91 -11.36 8.68
N ALA A 90 6.29 -11.09 7.43
CA ALA A 90 6.72 -12.14 6.50
C ALA A 90 7.97 -12.87 6.99
N ILE A 91 8.95 -12.16 7.54
CA ILE A 91 10.18 -12.72 8.14
C ILE A 91 9.83 -13.64 9.33
N GLU A 92 8.85 -13.25 10.16
CA GLU A 92 8.37 -14.11 11.27
C GLU A 92 7.70 -15.41 10.77
N ILE A 93 7.06 -15.38 9.60
CA ILE A 93 6.40 -16.55 9.01
C ILE A 93 7.43 -17.52 8.43
N GLY A 94 8.42 -17.01 7.70
CA GLY A 94 9.48 -17.80 7.11
C GLY A 94 10.49 -17.00 6.32
N GLU A 95 11.66 -17.60 6.09
CA GLU A 95 12.77 -16.97 5.38
C GLU A 95 12.40 -16.60 3.93
N ILE A 96 11.74 -17.51 3.22
CA ILE A 96 11.33 -17.30 1.82
C ILE A 96 10.27 -16.18 1.76
N GLU A 97 9.28 -16.19 2.64
CA GLU A 97 8.29 -15.14 2.75
C GLU A 97 8.94 -13.77 2.98
N GLY A 98 9.94 -13.70 3.86
CA GLY A 98 10.69 -12.48 4.16
C GLY A 98 11.44 -11.93 2.96
N ILE A 99 12.21 -12.79 2.27
CA ILE A 99 12.99 -12.43 1.08
C ILE A 99 12.06 -11.92 -0.04
N ILE A 100 11.02 -12.68 -0.34
CA ILE A 100 10.06 -12.32 -1.40
C ILE A 100 9.30 -11.04 -1.05
N SER A 101 8.93 -10.84 0.23
CA SER A 101 8.29 -9.61 0.68
C SER A 101 9.19 -8.39 0.50
N GLY A 102 10.49 -8.51 0.79
CA GLY A 102 11.49 -7.47 0.54
C GLY A 102 11.59 -7.09 -0.94
N LEU A 103 11.61 -8.08 -1.83
CA LEU A 103 11.58 -7.84 -3.28
C LEU A 103 10.27 -7.17 -3.72
N ALA A 104 9.15 -7.63 -3.20
CA ALA A 104 7.83 -7.09 -3.53
C ALA A 104 7.70 -5.61 -3.12
N ILE A 105 8.24 -5.20 -1.97
CA ILE A 105 8.29 -3.79 -1.56
C ILE A 105 9.05 -2.94 -2.58
N CYS A 106 10.23 -3.38 -2.99
CA CYS A 106 11.06 -2.63 -3.94
C CYS A 106 10.34 -2.44 -5.27
N VAL A 107 9.82 -3.52 -5.83
CA VAL A 107 9.08 -3.47 -7.10
C VAL A 107 7.83 -2.59 -6.98
N ASN A 108 7.05 -2.78 -5.92
CA ASN A 108 5.84 -1.98 -5.67
C ASN A 108 6.16 -0.48 -5.51
N GLY A 109 7.23 -0.15 -4.79
CA GLY A 109 7.69 1.23 -4.63
C GLY A 109 8.05 1.89 -5.96
N ILE A 110 8.89 1.24 -6.77
CA ILE A 110 9.30 1.73 -8.09
C ILE A 110 8.08 1.92 -9.00
N LEU A 111 7.24 0.90 -9.12
CA LEU A 111 6.05 0.96 -9.97
C LEU A 111 5.08 2.06 -9.52
N THR A 112 4.89 2.24 -8.21
CA THR A 112 3.99 3.27 -7.68
C THR A 112 4.51 4.68 -8.00
N VAL A 113 5.79 4.95 -7.81
CA VAL A 113 6.39 6.26 -8.11
C VAL A 113 6.26 6.61 -9.60
N LEU A 114 6.47 5.63 -10.47
CA LEU A 114 6.41 5.85 -11.92
C LEU A 114 4.97 5.94 -12.45
N LEU A 115 4.09 5.06 -11.99
CA LEU A 115 2.77 4.89 -12.58
C LEU A 115 1.70 5.76 -11.92
N LEU A 116 1.78 6.00 -10.61
CA LEU A 116 0.71 6.69 -9.90
C LEU A 116 0.44 8.11 -10.43
N PRO A 117 1.44 8.97 -10.67
CA PRO A 117 1.21 10.29 -11.24
C PRO A 117 0.56 10.23 -12.63
N LEU A 118 1.00 9.28 -13.47
CA LEU A 118 0.45 9.10 -14.83
C LEU A 118 -1.02 8.67 -14.81
N PHE A 119 -1.35 7.70 -13.96
CA PHE A 119 -2.72 7.20 -13.85
C PHE A 119 -3.67 8.14 -13.12
N PHE A 120 -3.15 9.04 -12.28
CA PHE A 120 -4.00 10.00 -11.56
C PHE A 120 -4.34 11.24 -12.39
N GLN A 121 -3.49 11.66 -13.33
CA GLN A 121 -3.72 12.84 -14.14
C GLN A 121 -5.12 12.89 -14.81
N PRO A 122 -5.62 11.82 -15.45
CA PRO A 122 -6.94 11.83 -16.07
C PRO A 122 -8.10 12.05 -15.07
N PHE A 123 -7.90 11.70 -13.81
CA PHE A 123 -8.91 11.81 -12.75
C PHE A 123 -8.78 13.09 -11.92
N ALA A 124 -7.74 13.87 -12.14
CA ALA A 124 -7.48 15.10 -11.38
C ALA A 124 -8.56 16.19 -11.59
N GLY A 125 -9.33 16.10 -12.66
CA GLY A 125 -10.45 16.98 -12.97
C GLY A 125 -11.81 16.55 -12.43
N LEU A 126 -11.89 15.39 -11.75
CA LEU A 126 -13.14 14.87 -11.18
C LEU A 126 -13.40 15.37 -9.74
N PHE A 127 -12.41 16.00 -9.10
CA PHE A 127 -12.45 16.48 -7.72
C PHE A 127 -12.19 17.98 -7.61
#